data_10d21b218f8911b67ae1776edcfdb9c2
#
_entry.id   10d21b218f8911b67ae1776edcfdb9c2
#
_cell.length_a   1.000
_cell.length_b   1.000
_cell.length_c   1.000
_cell.angle_alpha   90.00
_cell.angle_beta   90.00
_cell.angle_gamma   90.00
#
_symmetry.space_group_name_H-M   'P 1'
#
loop_
_entity.id
_entity.type
_entity.pdbx_description
1 polymer ?
#
loop_
_entity_poly.entity_id
_entity_poly.type
_entity_poly.pdbx_seq_one_letter_code
_entity_poly.pdbx_strand_id
1 'polypeptide(L)'
;CIRPFSGYLLDTFSRKPLYLLSYLVFTIIFGGYMIAGALALFITLRIVHGAAFGMVSVAGNTIVIDILPSSRRGEGLGYYGLANNIAMSFGPMAGLFMHGTCSYAFIFSCSLISGSLGLIMASLVRTPYKQPIKREPLSLDRFFLLKGLPAGVSLLLLSIPYGMTTSYIAMYAEEIGIQTSSGLYFTFMAVGLAV
;
A
#
# COMPACT_ATOMS: atom_id res chain seq x y z
N CYS A 1 -5.82 7.21 10.91
CA CYS A 1 -5.88 7.56 9.46
C CYS A 1 -4.85 8.63 9.12
N ILE A 2 -3.69 8.22 8.58
CA ILE A 2 -2.57 9.14 8.29
C ILE A 2 -2.69 9.85 6.93
N ARG A 3 -3.53 9.35 6.01
CA ARG A 3 -3.64 9.86 4.63
C ARG A 3 -3.92 11.37 4.52
N PRO A 4 -4.80 11.99 5.31
CA PRO A 4 -4.99 13.45 5.26
C PRO A 4 -3.71 14.21 5.64
N PHE A 5 -2.98 13.73 6.65
CA PHE A 5 -1.70 14.32 7.07
C PHE A 5 -0.59 14.10 6.04
N SER A 6 -0.64 13.02 5.26
CA SER A 6 0.34 12.72 4.21
C SER A 6 0.36 13.81 3.14
N GLY A 7 -0.78 14.33 2.72
CA GLY A 7 -0.86 15.44 1.78
C GLY A 7 -0.14 16.68 2.29
N TYR A 8 -0.44 17.10 3.51
CA TYR A 8 0.22 18.24 4.15
C TYR A 8 1.74 18.06 4.26
N LEU A 9 2.20 16.87 4.67
CA LEU A 9 3.63 16.57 4.78
C LEU A 9 4.33 16.62 3.40
N LEU A 10 3.69 16.10 2.35
CA LEU A 10 4.22 16.12 0.98
C LEU A 10 4.24 17.51 0.33
N ASP A 11 3.41 18.43 0.81
CA ASP A 11 3.43 19.82 0.38
C ASP A 11 4.47 20.64 1.17
N THR A 12 4.74 20.27 2.43
CA THR A 12 5.65 20.97 3.32
C THR A 12 7.10 20.51 3.20
N PHE A 13 7.33 19.23 2.90
CA PHE A 13 8.64 18.63 2.81
C PHE A 13 8.96 18.13 1.39
N SER A 14 10.24 17.92 1.12
CA SER A 14 10.68 17.33 -0.16
C SER A 14 10.09 15.93 -0.32
N ARG A 15 9.35 15.71 -1.41
CA ARG A 15 8.55 14.50 -1.63
C ARG A 15 9.36 13.21 -1.66
N LYS A 16 10.49 13.20 -2.37
CA LYS A 16 11.32 11.99 -2.52
C LYS A 16 11.95 11.53 -1.21
N PRO A 17 12.63 12.37 -0.40
CA PRO A 17 13.17 11.95 0.89
C PRO A 17 12.10 11.43 1.84
N LEU A 18 10.93 12.08 1.89
CA LEU A 18 9.81 11.66 2.73
C LEU A 18 9.26 10.30 2.29
N TYR A 19 9.15 10.09 0.98
CA TYR A 19 8.75 8.79 0.40
C TYR A 19 9.73 7.68 0.78
N LEU A 20 11.05 7.92 0.58
CA LEU A 20 12.07 6.92 0.88
C LEU A 20 12.16 6.61 2.38
N LEU A 21 12.04 7.62 3.24
CA LEU A 21 12.01 7.42 4.70
C LEU A 21 10.82 6.58 5.13
N SER A 22 9.63 6.90 4.62
CA SER A 22 8.41 6.15 4.94
C SER A 22 8.49 4.72 4.40
N TYR A 23 9.08 4.52 3.22
CA TYR A 23 9.27 3.21 2.62
C TYR A 23 10.31 2.39 3.40
N LEU A 24 11.38 3.02 3.88
CA LEU A 24 12.36 2.39 4.76
C LEU A 24 11.71 1.90 6.05
N VAL A 25 10.93 2.76 6.73
CA VAL A 25 10.18 2.39 7.93
C VAL A 25 9.23 1.22 7.64
N PHE A 26 8.48 1.27 6.56
CA PHE A 26 7.59 0.19 6.12
C PHE A 26 8.35 -1.13 5.97
N THR A 27 9.52 -1.11 5.33
CA THR A 27 10.32 -2.31 5.06
C THR A 27 10.95 -2.88 6.33
N ILE A 28 11.53 -2.05 7.20
CA ILE A 28 12.19 -2.50 8.43
C ILE A 28 11.22 -3.20 9.40
N ILE A 29 9.96 -2.81 9.40
CA ILE A 29 8.94 -3.40 10.28
C ILE A 29 8.74 -4.90 10.01
N PHE A 30 8.98 -5.41 8.81
CA PHE A 30 8.96 -6.85 8.56
C PHE A 30 10.02 -7.58 9.39
N GLY A 31 11.21 -7.00 9.57
CA GLY A 31 12.19 -7.51 10.52
C GLY A 31 11.72 -7.43 11.98
N GLY A 32 10.99 -6.37 12.33
CA GLY A 32 10.37 -6.23 13.66
C GLY A 32 9.36 -7.34 13.97
N TYR A 33 8.59 -7.79 12.98
CA TYR A 33 7.65 -8.91 13.19
C TYR A 33 8.35 -10.23 13.49
N MET A 34 9.57 -10.44 13.02
CA MET A 34 10.33 -11.67 13.30
C MET A 34 10.74 -11.80 14.76
N ILE A 35 10.88 -10.67 15.46
CA ILE A 35 11.30 -10.59 16.87
C ILE A 35 10.16 -10.23 17.82
N ALA A 36 8.95 -10.01 17.31
CA ALA A 36 7.79 -9.60 18.10
C ALA A 36 7.27 -10.76 18.96
N GLY A 37 7.84 -10.94 20.16
CA GLY A 37 7.41 -11.96 21.13
C GLY A 37 6.22 -11.56 22.00
N ALA A 38 5.76 -10.31 21.97
CA ALA A 38 4.66 -9.81 22.79
C ALA A 38 3.56 -9.19 21.92
N LEU A 39 2.29 -9.43 22.29
CA LEU A 39 1.13 -8.91 21.57
C LEU A 39 1.16 -7.36 21.47
N ALA A 40 1.53 -6.68 22.56
CA ALA A 40 1.62 -5.22 22.57
C ALA A 40 2.63 -4.68 21.54
N LEU A 41 3.80 -5.32 21.43
CA LEU A 41 4.80 -4.97 20.43
C LEU A 41 4.28 -5.21 19.00
N PHE A 42 3.62 -6.36 18.79
CA PHE A 42 3.03 -6.69 17.49
C PHE A 42 1.98 -5.65 17.05
N ILE A 43 1.08 -5.26 17.96
CA ILE A 43 0.05 -4.24 17.70
C ILE A 43 0.73 -2.89 17.37
N THR A 44 1.73 -2.49 18.14
CA THR A 44 2.46 -1.24 17.92
C THR A 44 3.12 -1.23 16.54
N LEU A 45 3.83 -2.30 16.19
CA LEU A 45 4.43 -2.46 14.85
C LEU A 45 3.37 -2.40 13.76
N ARG A 46 2.19 -2.99 13.97
CA ARG A 46 1.08 -2.98 13.00
C ARG A 46 0.53 -1.57 12.77
N ILE A 47 0.41 -0.76 13.81
CA ILE A 47 -0.03 0.65 13.72
C ILE A 47 1.00 1.47 12.92
N VAL A 48 2.28 1.36 13.27
CA VAL A 48 3.36 2.07 12.58
C VAL A 48 3.48 1.62 11.11
N HIS A 49 3.35 0.31 10.86
CA HIS A 49 3.34 -0.26 9.51
C HIS A 49 2.21 0.29 8.65
N GLY A 50 0.99 0.33 9.20
CA GLY A 50 -0.16 0.92 8.51
C GLY A 50 0.01 2.42 8.23
N ALA A 51 0.61 3.16 9.16
CA ALA A 51 0.94 4.58 8.98
C ALA A 51 1.98 4.78 7.85
N ALA A 52 3.06 3.99 7.87
CA ALA A 52 4.09 4.03 6.84
C ALA A 52 3.53 3.65 5.46
N PHE A 53 2.71 2.60 5.38
CA PHE A 53 2.03 2.20 4.14
C PHE A 53 1.12 3.30 3.60
N GLY A 54 0.36 3.96 4.47
CA GLY A 54 -0.49 5.09 4.09
C GLY A 54 0.30 6.24 3.47
N MET A 55 1.45 6.59 4.06
CA MET A 55 2.34 7.61 3.54
C MET A 55 2.98 7.20 2.21
N VAL A 56 3.52 5.97 2.11
CA VAL A 56 4.12 5.44 0.88
C VAL A 56 3.11 5.45 -0.27
N SER A 57 1.86 5.04 -0.02
CA SER A 57 0.81 5.01 -1.03
C SER A 57 0.49 6.40 -1.58
N VAL A 58 0.33 7.40 -0.71
CA VAL A 58 0.03 8.78 -1.13
C VAL A 58 1.24 9.40 -1.83
N ALA A 59 2.44 9.24 -1.27
CA ALA A 59 3.67 9.77 -1.83
C ALA A 59 3.98 9.15 -3.21
N GLY A 60 3.80 7.84 -3.35
CA GLY A 60 4.02 7.13 -4.60
C GLY A 60 3.12 7.65 -5.72
N ASN A 61 1.80 7.75 -5.48
CA ASN A 61 0.87 8.34 -6.44
C ASN A 61 1.27 9.78 -6.82
N THR A 62 1.65 10.59 -5.84
CA THR A 62 2.06 11.98 -6.08
C THR A 62 3.32 12.06 -6.93
N ILE A 63 4.32 11.22 -6.65
CA ILE A 63 5.57 11.16 -7.42
C ILE A 63 5.30 10.71 -8.86
N VAL A 64 4.44 9.72 -9.08
CA VAL A 64 4.05 9.28 -10.43
C VAL A 64 3.42 10.43 -11.23
N ILE A 65 2.51 11.20 -10.61
CA ILE A 65 1.90 12.37 -11.25
C ILE A 65 2.94 13.46 -11.57
N ASP A 66 3.93 13.66 -10.70
CA ASP A 66 4.97 14.67 -10.90
C ASP A 66 5.97 14.34 -12.02
N ILE A 67 6.23 13.06 -12.25
CA ILE A 67 7.16 12.58 -13.28
C ILE A 67 6.51 12.61 -14.66
N LEU A 68 5.20 12.40 -14.74
CA LEU A 68 4.50 12.24 -16.01
C LEU A 68 4.04 13.58 -16.59
N PRO A 69 4.15 13.76 -17.90
CA PRO A 69 3.54 14.89 -18.59
C PRO A 69 2.01 14.86 -18.43
N SER A 70 1.38 16.03 -18.39
CA SER A 70 -0.07 16.16 -18.14
C SER A 70 -0.94 15.33 -19.11
N SER A 71 -0.50 15.20 -20.36
CA SER A 71 -1.19 14.44 -21.42
C SER A 71 -1.19 12.93 -21.20
N ARG A 72 -0.26 12.39 -20.40
CA ARG A 72 -0.11 10.94 -20.18
C ARG A 72 -0.34 10.50 -18.71
N ARG A 73 -0.82 11.39 -17.86
CA ARG A 73 -1.04 11.08 -16.44
C ARG A 73 -2.04 9.94 -16.21
N GLY A 74 -3.11 9.91 -17.01
CA GLY A 74 -4.10 8.82 -16.93
C GLY A 74 -3.49 7.45 -17.23
N GLU A 75 -2.74 7.36 -18.32
CA GLU A 75 -2.03 6.15 -18.72
C GLU A 75 -1.04 5.68 -17.63
N GLY A 76 -0.21 6.58 -17.13
CA GLY A 76 0.79 6.23 -16.12
C GLY A 76 0.18 5.84 -14.77
N LEU A 77 -0.90 6.49 -14.35
CA LEU A 77 -1.66 6.08 -13.16
C LEU A 77 -2.34 4.71 -13.36
N GLY A 78 -2.77 4.41 -14.59
CA GLY A 78 -3.28 3.09 -14.95
C GLY A 78 -2.23 1.99 -14.76
N TYR A 79 -1.01 2.17 -15.31
CA TYR A 79 0.10 1.23 -15.10
C TYR A 79 0.50 1.10 -13.62
N TYR A 80 0.55 2.21 -12.89
CA TYR A 80 0.84 2.18 -11.46
C TYR A 80 -0.24 1.44 -10.66
N GLY A 81 -1.51 1.67 -11.00
CA GLY A 81 -2.65 0.95 -10.42
C GLY A 81 -2.62 -0.54 -10.75
N LEU A 82 -2.30 -0.92 -11.99
CA LEU A 82 -2.16 -2.30 -12.42
C LEU A 82 -1.06 -3.03 -11.61
N ALA A 83 0.11 -2.42 -11.43
CA ALA A 83 1.18 -2.97 -10.61
C ALA A 83 0.73 -3.20 -9.15
N ASN A 84 -0.03 -2.25 -8.59
CA ASN A 84 -0.60 -2.38 -7.25
C ASN A 84 -1.61 -3.53 -7.16
N ASN A 85 -2.49 -3.69 -8.15
CA ASN A 85 -3.49 -4.76 -8.20
C ASN A 85 -2.83 -6.13 -8.32
N ILE A 86 -1.80 -6.27 -9.16
CA ILE A 86 -1.00 -7.50 -9.27
C ILE A 86 -0.37 -7.84 -7.91
N ALA A 87 0.23 -6.86 -7.24
CA ALA A 87 0.85 -7.08 -5.92
C ALA A 87 -0.18 -7.48 -4.86
N MET A 88 -1.37 -6.85 -4.85
CA MET A 88 -2.46 -7.19 -3.91
C MET A 88 -3.04 -8.59 -4.14
N SER A 89 -2.94 -9.13 -5.34
CA SER A 89 -3.38 -10.49 -5.66
C SER A 89 -2.27 -11.52 -5.41
N PHE A 90 -1.06 -11.23 -5.89
CA PHE A 90 0.09 -12.13 -5.76
C PHE A 90 0.57 -12.27 -4.30
N GLY A 91 0.51 -11.21 -3.50
CA GLY A 91 0.94 -11.22 -2.10
C GLY A 91 0.22 -12.26 -1.26
N PRO A 92 -1.12 -12.22 -1.14
CA PRO A 92 -1.88 -13.24 -0.40
C PRO A 92 -1.73 -14.64 -0.99
N MET A 93 -1.68 -14.79 -2.31
CA MET A 93 -1.45 -16.07 -2.98
C MET A 93 -0.13 -16.70 -2.53
N ALA A 94 0.97 -15.95 -2.62
CA ALA A 94 2.28 -16.41 -2.22
C ALA A 94 2.34 -16.69 -0.71
N GLY A 95 1.74 -15.82 0.11
CA GLY A 95 1.66 -16.00 1.56
C GLY A 95 0.92 -17.27 1.97
N LEU A 96 -0.23 -17.54 1.37
CA LEU A 96 -1.01 -18.77 1.64
C LEU A 96 -0.29 -20.02 1.14
N PHE A 97 0.37 -19.97 -0.01
CA PHE A 97 1.15 -21.09 -0.52
C PHE A 97 2.32 -21.44 0.43
N MET A 98 2.98 -20.45 0.99
CA MET A 98 4.08 -20.64 1.95
C MET A 98 3.61 -21.02 3.35
N HIS A 99 2.37 -20.68 3.75
CA HIS A 99 1.87 -20.86 5.11
C HIS A 99 1.81 -22.34 5.49
N GLY A 100 1.70 -23.28 4.86
CA GLY A 100 1.68 -24.70 5.28
C GLY A 100 3.06 -25.36 5.28
N THR A 101 4.04 -24.75 4.62
CA THR A 101 5.35 -25.37 4.32
C THR A 101 6.54 -24.61 4.89
N CYS A 102 6.39 -23.33 5.16
CA CYS A 102 7.45 -22.44 5.62
C CYS A 102 7.15 -21.82 6.99
N SER A 103 8.20 -21.46 7.73
CA SER A 103 8.05 -20.71 8.97
C SER A 103 7.62 -19.26 8.70
N TYR A 104 6.92 -18.65 9.66
CA TYR A 104 6.56 -17.22 9.58
C TYR A 104 7.78 -16.32 9.44
N ALA A 105 8.90 -16.67 10.10
CA ALA A 105 10.15 -15.95 9.96
C ALA A 105 10.66 -15.94 8.50
N PHE A 106 10.53 -17.06 7.79
CA PHE A 106 10.86 -17.14 6.37
C PHE A 106 9.97 -16.25 5.52
N ILE A 107 8.64 -16.25 5.77
CA ILE A 107 7.68 -15.41 5.05
C ILE A 107 7.99 -13.91 5.25
N PHE A 108 8.27 -13.50 6.49
CA PHE A 108 8.66 -12.12 6.77
C PHE A 108 10.02 -11.75 6.18
N SER A 109 10.96 -12.70 6.11
CA SER A 109 12.25 -12.49 5.42
C SER A 109 12.06 -12.24 3.92
N CYS A 110 11.20 -13.02 3.26
CA CYS A 110 10.84 -12.81 1.85
C CYS A 110 10.20 -11.41 1.65
N SER A 111 9.33 -11.00 2.57
CA SER A 111 8.71 -9.67 2.54
C SER A 111 9.75 -8.55 2.74
N LEU A 112 10.70 -8.74 3.65
CA LEU A 112 11.80 -7.81 3.91
C LEU A 112 12.70 -7.66 2.68
N ILE A 113 13.08 -8.77 2.04
CA ILE A 113 13.90 -8.78 0.82
C ILE A 113 13.16 -8.06 -0.32
N SER A 114 11.90 -8.43 -0.56
CA SER A 114 11.07 -7.79 -1.59
C SER A 114 10.91 -6.29 -1.34
N GLY A 115 10.63 -5.88 -0.10
CA GLY A 115 10.53 -4.48 0.28
C GLY A 115 11.86 -3.73 0.10
N SER A 116 13.00 -4.37 0.42
CA SER A 116 14.33 -3.78 0.23
C SER A 116 14.66 -3.57 -1.25
N LEU A 117 14.34 -4.54 -2.11
CA LEU A 117 14.48 -4.40 -3.56
C LEU A 117 13.60 -3.25 -4.09
N GLY A 118 12.36 -3.16 -3.64
CA GLY A 118 11.48 -2.06 -3.98
C GLY A 118 12.00 -0.70 -3.51
N LEU A 119 12.60 -0.61 -2.31
CA LEU A 119 13.23 0.61 -1.80
C LEU A 119 14.44 1.03 -2.66
N ILE A 120 15.26 0.07 -3.10
CA ILE A 120 16.36 0.32 -4.02
C ILE A 120 15.83 0.89 -5.33
N MET A 121 14.82 0.24 -5.94
CA MET A 121 14.19 0.75 -7.16
C MET A 121 13.61 2.16 -6.96
N ALA A 122 12.92 2.40 -5.86
CA ALA A 122 12.38 3.72 -5.50
C ALA A 122 13.47 4.79 -5.38
N SER A 123 14.65 4.44 -4.86
CA SER A 123 15.78 5.37 -4.74
C SER A 123 16.34 5.80 -6.10
N LEU A 124 16.27 4.95 -7.11
CA LEU A 124 16.74 5.20 -8.48
C LEU A 124 15.79 6.11 -9.27
N VAL A 125 14.52 6.25 -8.85
CA VAL A 125 13.55 7.12 -9.51
C VAL A 125 14.02 8.57 -9.45
N ARG A 126 14.18 9.22 -10.60
CA ARG A 126 14.51 10.64 -10.66
C ARG A 126 13.22 11.47 -10.59
N THR A 127 13.08 12.26 -9.55
CA THR A 127 11.95 13.17 -9.39
C THR A 127 12.37 14.59 -9.69
N PRO A 128 11.55 15.40 -10.41
CA PRO A 128 11.82 16.82 -10.55
C PRO A 128 11.82 17.47 -9.17
N TYR A 129 12.78 18.36 -8.94
CA TYR A 129 12.82 19.15 -7.72
C TYR A 129 11.63 20.11 -7.70
N LYS A 130 10.75 19.95 -6.76
CA LYS A 130 9.63 20.86 -6.51
C LYS A 130 9.91 21.60 -5.21
N GLN A 131 9.98 22.91 -5.28
CA GLN A 131 10.17 23.72 -4.07
C GLN A 131 9.00 23.46 -3.11
N PRO A 132 9.28 23.23 -1.82
CA PRO A 132 8.23 23.16 -0.80
C PRO A 132 7.40 24.45 -0.82
N ILE A 133 6.11 24.31 -0.75
CA ILE A 133 5.21 25.46 -0.65
C ILE A 133 5.48 26.13 0.71
N LYS A 134 5.56 27.48 0.73
CA LYS A 134 5.72 28.24 1.97
C LYS A 134 4.70 27.73 3.02
N ARG A 135 5.21 27.52 4.24
CA ARG A 135 4.38 27.07 5.38
C ARG A 135 3.23 28.04 5.60
N GLU A 136 2.06 27.69 5.13
CA GLU A 136 0.84 28.37 5.51
C GLU A 136 0.23 27.68 6.74
N PRO A 137 -0.48 28.41 7.60
CA PRO A 137 -1.07 27.85 8.81
C PRO A 137 -2.01 26.69 8.49
N LEU A 138 -2.03 25.70 9.37
CA LEU A 138 -2.93 24.55 9.30
C LEU A 138 -4.38 25.05 9.35
N SER A 139 -5.13 24.84 8.26
CA SER A 139 -6.57 25.09 8.24
C SER A 139 -7.32 23.78 8.04
N LEU A 140 -8.49 23.65 8.66
CA LEU A 140 -9.35 22.47 8.54
C LEU A 140 -9.78 22.21 7.09
N ASP A 141 -9.94 23.25 6.29
CA ASP A 141 -10.28 23.16 4.87
C ASP A 141 -9.23 22.41 4.02
N ARG A 142 -7.98 22.35 4.46
CA ARG A 142 -6.92 21.58 3.80
C ARG A 142 -6.98 20.07 4.09
N PHE A 143 -7.58 19.70 5.22
CA PHE A 143 -7.74 18.28 5.59
C PHE A 143 -9.04 17.68 5.05
N PHE A 144 -10.07 18.49 4.88
CA PHE A 144 -11.38 18.06 4.40
C PHE A 144 -11.79 18.86 3.17
N LEU A 145 -11.48 18.34 2.00
CA LEU A 145 -11.98 18.89 0.74
C LEU A 145 -13.47 18.52 0.61
N LEU A 146 -14.36 19.38 1.10
CA LEU A 146 -15.82 19.15 1.10
C LEU A 146 -16.34 18.83 -0.32
N LYS A 147 -15.77 19.45 -1.35
CA LYS A 147 -16.11 19.16 -2.75
C LYS A 147 -15.75 17.74 -3.20
N GLY A 148 -14.78 17.11 -2.56
CA GLY A 148 -14.37 15.73 -2.82
C GLY A 148 -15.13 14.68 -2.00
N LEU A 149 -15.93 15.11 -1.02
CA LEU A 149 -16.62 14.21 -0.09
C LEU A 149 -17.56 13.21 -0.80
N PRO A 150 -18.39 13.60 -1.79
CA PRO A 150 -19.27 12.65 -2.49
C PRO A 150 -18.47 11.54 -3.20
N ALA A 151 -17.38 11.89 -3.86
CA ALA A 151 -16.51 10.92 -4.51
C ALA A 151 -15.81 10.00 -3.49
N GLY A 152 -15.39 10.55 -2.36
CA GLY A 152 -14.79 9.78 -1.27
C GLY A 152 -15.78 8.79 -0.64
N VAL A 153 -17.03 9.20 -0.41
CA VAL A 153 -18.10 8.32 0.09
C VAL A 153 -18.44 7.23 -0.92
N SER A 154 -18.53 7.56 -2.20
CA SER A 154 -18.74 6.57 -3.26
C SER A 154 -17.66 5.50 -3.27
N LEU A 155 -16.39 5.92 -3.21
CA LEU A 155 -15.26 4.99 -3.14
C LEU A 155 -15.26 4.16 -1.85
N LEU A 156 -15.64 4.75 -0.71
CA LEU A 156 -15.79 4.03 0.56
C LEU A 156 -16.81 2.90 0.44
N LEU A 157 -18.00 3.21 -0.08
CA LEU A 157 -19.09 2.23 -0.26
C LEU A 157 -18.69 1.11 -1.23
N LEU A 158 -17.92 1.41 -2.27
CA LEU A 158 -17.37 0.41 -3.19
C LEU A 158 -16.30 -0.47 -2.52
N SER A 159 -15.48 0.12 -1.66
CA SER A 159 -14.36 -0.58 -1.03
C SER A 159 -14.78 -1.53 0.09
N ILE A 160 -15.94 -1.29 0.73
CA ILE A 160 -16.45 -2.17 1.80
C ILE A 160 -16.71 -3.60 1.27
N PRO A 161 -17.58 -3.83 0.26
CA PRO A 161 -17.82 -5.17 -0.26
C PRO A 161 -16.55 -5.79 -0.88
N TYR A 162 -15.69 -4.99 -1.52
CA TYR A 162 -14.40 -5.47 -2.01
C TYR A 162 -13.51 -6.00 -0.87
N GLY A 163 -13.39 -5.27 0.23
CA GLY A 163 -12.63 -5.71 1.41
C GLY A 163 -13.24 -6.96 2.08
N MET A 164 -14.56 -7.04 2.16
CA MET A 164 -15.25 -8.22 2.68
C MET A 164 -14.96 -9.44 1.81
N THR A 165 -15.12 -9.33 0.49
CA THR A 165 -14.87 -10.43 -0.43
C THR A 165 -13.42 -10.91 -0.36
N THR A 166 -12.44 -10.01 -0.41
CA THR A 166 -11.03 -10.39 -0.36
C THR A 166 -10.61 -11.03 0.96
N SER A 167 -11.25 -10.66 2.08
CA SER A 167 -10.93 -11.22 3.39
C SER A 167 -11.56 -12.59 3.63
N TYR A 168 -12.76 -12.82 3.15
CA TYR A 168 -13.56 -14.00 3.54
C TYR A 168 -13.69 -15.05 2.44
N ILE A 169 -13.35 -14.76 1.18
CA ILE A 169 -13.55 -15.70 0.08
C ILE A 169 -12.85 -17.05 0.28
N ALA A 170 -11.64 -17.03 0.81
CA ALA A 170 -10.87 -18.26 1.06
C ALA A 170 -11.50 -19.11 2.19
N MET A 171 -11.96 -18.45 3.25
CA MET A 171 -12.63 -19.11 4.39
C MET A 171 -13.98 -19.68 3.97
N TYR A 172 -14.75 -18.94 3.18
CA TYR A 172 -16.03 -19.41 2.66
C TYR A 172 -15.88 -20.62 1.73
N ALA A 173 -14.86 -20.61 0.89
CA ALA A 173 -14.57 -21.73 0.00
C ALA A 173 -14.25 -23.00 0.77
N GLU A 174 -13.51 -22.90 1.89
CA GLU A 174 -13.22 -24.02 2.78
C GLU A 174 -14.51 -24.55 3.44
N GLU A 175 -15.39 -23.64 3.90
CA GLU A 175 -16.67 -23.99 4.53
C GLU A 175 -17.60 -24.77 3.58
N ILE A 176 -17.67 -24.41 2.31
CA ILE A 176 -18.47 -25.09 1.29
C ILE A 176 -17.80 -26.31 0.66
N GLY A 177 -16.64 -26.74 1.21
CA GLY A 177 -15.92 -27.94 0.80
C GLY A 177 -15.17 -27.85 -0.53
N ILE A 178 -14.92 -26.67 -1.04
CA ILE A 178 -14.07 -26.46 -2.21
C ILE A 178 -12.59 -26.58 -1.78
N GLN A 179 -12.04 -27.78 -1.94
CA GLN A 179 -10.63 -28.08 -1.62
C GLN A 179 -9.66 -27.59 -2.71
N THR A 180 -9.86 -26.42 -3.23
CA THR A 180 -8.91 -25.81 -4.15
C THR A 180 -7.91 -24.96 -3.37
N SER A 181 -6.64 -24.96 -3.78
CA SER A 181 -5.63 -24.10 -3.16
C SER A 181 -6.18 -22.66 -3.05
N SER A 182 -6.39 -22.21 -1.82
CA SER A 182 -6.98 -20.88 -1.53
C SER A 182 -6.24 -19.72 -2.22
N GLY A 183 -4.98 -19.93 -2.60
CA GLY A 183 -4.20 -18.98 -3.40
C GLY A 183 -4.74 -18.75 -4.81
N LEU A 184 -5.42 -19.72 -5.43
CA LEU A 184 -5.97 -19.57 -6.79
C LEU A 184 -7.07 -18.52 -6.89
N TYR A 185 -7.85 -18.27 -5.84
CA TYR A 185 -8.87 -17.19 -5.86
C TYR A 185 -8.23 -15.83 -6.13
N PHE A 186 -7.08 -15.57 -5.53
CA PHE A 186 -6.36 -14.33 -5.74
C PHE A 186 -5.75 -14.22 -7.14
N THR A 187 -5.39 -15.36 -7.75
CA THR A 187 -4.94 -15.40 -9.15
C THR A 187 -6.06 -15.02 -10.11
N PHE A 188 -7.27 -15.59 -9.95
CA PHE A 188 -8.42 -15.22 -10.77
C PHE A 188 -8.86 -13.78 -10.56
N MET A 189 -8.76 -13.28 -9.33
CA MET A 189 -9.00 -11.86 -9.05
C MET A 189 -7.98 -10.97 -9.77
N ALA A 190 -6.71 -11.34 -9.83
CA ALA A 190 -5.69 -10.59 -10.56
C ALA A 190 -6.02 -10.52 -12.06
N VAL A 191 -6.44 -11.63 -12.66
CA VAL A 191 -6.87 -11.66 -14.08
C VAL A 191 -8.06 -10.73 -14.30
N GLY A 192 -9.09 -10.81 -13.44
CA GLY A 192 -10.28 -9.94 -13.55
C GLY A 192 -9.99 -8.45 -13.35
N LEU A 193 -8.94 -8.08 -12.62
CA LEU A 193 -8.53 -6.69 -12.44
C LEU A 193 -7.60 -6.19 -13.56
N ALA A 194 -7.02 -7.08 -14.36
CA ALA A 194 -6.11 -6.76 -15.47
C ALA A 194 -6.83 -6.59 -16.82
N VAL A 195 -8.05 -7.10 -16.95
CA VAL A 195 -8.92 -7.01 -18.15
C VAL A 195 -9.83 -5.78 -18.05
#